data_7b30cd2abde381acf78bb6fd96ac2764
#
_entry.id   7b30cd2abde381acf78bb6fd96ac2764
#
_cell.length_a   1.000
_cell.length_b   1.000
_cell.length_c   1.000
_cell.angle_alpha   90.00
_cell.angle_beta   90.00
_cell.angle_gamma   90.00
#
_symmetry.space_group_name_H-M   'P 1'
#
loop_
_entity.id
_entity.type
_entity.pdbx_description
1 polymer ?
#
loop_
_entity_poly.entity_id
_entity_poly.type
_entity_poly.pdbx_seq_one_letter_code
_entity_poly.pdbx_strand_id
1 'polypeptide(L)'
;MPLIDIYRRAAILFVFVLALVFTGCEKHSPASSDKSGAAGTTTTQFDINSIADTYDSVAPFADYLRWGPYNVHDPSIKKFGDYYYCYSTDVGYGITVRPGIQIRRSKDLVQWEFVGWVFSSLPAAGAAYIQQKGGAPNNALWAPYVMKTGSEYRLYYALSSPTPRLSVIGLATAASPDGPWAERGLVVTSTNDNTTQTNAIDPTVVTTPAGDQYLYYGSAWDGIYILRLDPSTGLAAVAGDKGKRIANRGFTNGVYNGNIEGAEIIYQPAFGKYYLFIAYDWLQTKYNTRVCRADQPTGPFLDFNGVDADSNIDHIPMIIAPYQFMGHGGWQGISHCTVFLDDSGHYYYASQARPSVNSNFMDLHVRKLFWMTDGWPVVSPERYAWEGNNLVTQDSLAGSWERIALNYTVVPGYAAEQVNPDLQVSQPVTLAANGTVSGAVQGTWTYSAPWLQVVRAGGGTEKLFVQQGRDWENKKPTIIFTGLDNTGTAVWGKKQ
;
A
#
# COMPACT_ATOMS: atom_id res chain seq x y z
N MET A 1 22.82 -8.56 15.54
CA MET A 1 23.47 -9.74 14.96
C MET A 1 22.63 -10.25 13.83
N PRO A 2 23.21 -10.67 12.68
CA PRO A 2 23.51 -9.76 11.56
C PRO A 2 22.55 -9.95 10.36
N LEU A 3 22.12 -8.85 9.79
CA LEU A 3 21.39 -8.75 8.50
C LEU A 3 22.35 -8.68 7.28
N ILE A 4 23.56 -9.26 7.36
CA ILE A 4 24.64 -8.97 6.43
C ILE A 4 24.87 -10.06 5.37
N ASP A 5 24.18 -11.19 5.37
CA ASP A 5 24.59 -12.35 4.54
C ASP A 5 23.75 -12.66 3.29
N ILE A 6 22.80 -11.82 2.88
CA ILE A 6 21.98 -12.12 1.68
C ILE A 6 22.56 -11.54 0.37
N TYR A 7 23.58 -10.68 0.42
CA TYR A 7 24.11 -10.02 -0.80
C TYR A 7 25.54 -10.38 -1.21
N ARG A 8 26.08 -11.49 -0.76
CA ARG A 8 27.39 -11.98 -1.23
C ARG A 8 27.30 -13.32 -1.92
N ARG A 9 26.92 -13.36 -3.20
CA ARG A 9 27.37 -14.36 -4.19
C ARG A 9 26.81 -13.99 -5.57
N ALA A 10 27.58 -13.27 -6.39
CA ALA A 10 27.77 -13.46 -7.82
C ALA A 10 28.51 -12.26 -8.42
N ALA A 11 29.83 -12.27 -8.29
CA ALA A 11 30.69 -11.49 -9.18
C ALA A 11 31.37 -12.49 -10.12
N ILE A 12 30.93 -12.58 -11.36
CA ILE A 12 31.70 -13.20 -12.45
C ILE A 12 31.86 -12.14 -13.53
N LEU A 13 33.12 -11.82 -13.74
CA LEU A 13 33.67 -10.92 -14.75
C LEU A 13 33.39 -11.50 -16.15
N PHE A 14 32.84 -10.70 -17.06
CA PHE A 14 33.06 -10.89 -18.50
C PHE A 14 33.38 -9.55 -19.17
N VAL A 15 34.61 -9.45 -19.60
CA VAL A 15 35.12 -8.41 -20.50
C VAL A 15 34.82 -8.87 -21.93
N PHE A 16 34.16 -8.06 -22.73
CA PHE A 16 34.22 -8.17 -24.18
C PHE A 16 34.26 -6.82 -24.88
N VAL A 17 35.07 -6.84 -25.90
CA VAL A 17 35.73 -5.85 -26.71
C VAL A 17 34.75 -5.09 -27.62
N LEU A 18 35.06 -3.80 -27.79
CA LEU A 18 34.48 -2.83 -28.71
C LEU A 18 34.78 -3.19 -30.19
N ALA A 19 33.82 -3.07 -31.07
CA ALA A 19 34.07 -2.87 -32.50
C ALA A 19 33.07 -1.86 -33.05
N LEU A 20 33.59 -0.69 -33.43
CA LEU A 20 32.89 0.37 -34.17
C LEU A 20 32.77 0.00 -35.66
N VAL A 21 31.59 0.18 -36.23
CA VAL A 21 31.46 0.39 -37.69
C VAL A 21 30.49 1.57 -37.94
N PHE A 22 31.00 2.60 -38.59
CA PHE A 22 30.24 3.72 -39.15
C PHE A 22 29.83 3.41 -40.59
N THR A 23 28.59 3.73 -40.98
CA THR A 23 28.15 4.19 -42.31
C THR A 23 26.66 4.54 -42.15
N GLY A 24 26.09 5.63 -42.57
CA GLY A 24 26.23 6.55 -43.64
C GLY A 24 24.82 7.12 -43.87
N CYS A 25 24.66 8.45 -43.86
CA CYS A 25 23.38 9.16 -44.07
C CYS A 25 22.91 9.04 -45.53
N GLU A 26 21.61 8.81 -45.75
CA GLU A 26 20.92 9.31 -46.93
C GLU A 26 19.56 9.93 -46.58
N LYS A 27 19.38 11.17 -47.06
CA LYS A 27 18.15 11.95 -47.01
C LYS A 27 17.25 11.57 -48.20
N HIS A 28 15.96 11.34 -47.94
CA HIS A 28 14.93 11.50 -48.96
C HIS A 28 13.73 12.25 -48.40
N SER A 29 13.39 13.33 -49.08
CA SER A 29 12.21 14.18 -48.91
C SER A 29 11.03 13.71 -49.80
N PRO A 30 9.80 14.19 -49.60
CA PRO A 30 8.60 13.41 -49.68
C PRO A 30 7.87 13.47 -51.01
N ALA A 31 7.08 12.44 -51.30
CA ALA A 31 6.03 12.48 -52.35
C ALA A 31 4.66 12.26 -51.71
N SER A 32 3.79 13.25 -51.94
CA SER A 32 2.38 13.22 -51.61
C SER A 32 1.61 12.25 -52.50
N SER A 33 0.73 11.45 -51.89
CA SER A 33 -0.50 11.00 -52.61
C SER A 33 -1.60 10.68 -51.61
N ASP A 34 -2.65 11.48 -51.67
CA ASP A 34 -3.95 11.20 -51.06
C ASP A 34 -4.48 9.84 -51.48
N LYS A 35 -4.87 9.06 -50.48
CA LYS A 35 -6.03 8.13 -50.59
C LYS A 35 -6.73 8.02 -49.24
N SER A 36 -7.90 8.59 -49.16
CA SER A 36 -8.92 8.35 -48.13
C SER A 36 -9.25 6.88 -48.04
N GLY A 37 -8.89 6.32 -46.91
CA GLY A 37 -9.37 5.04 -46.44
C GLY A 37 -9.55 5.16 -44.94
N ALA A 38 -10.78 5.33 -44.46
CA ALA A 38 -11.11 5.26 -43.03
C ALA A 38 -10.78 3.87 -42.52
N ALA A 39 -9.57 3.67 -42.07
CA ALA A 39 -9.22 2.55 -41.22
C ALA A 39 -9.80 2.87 -39.85
N GLY A 40 -10.93 2.24 -39.51
CA GLY A 40 -11.43 2.18 -38.16
C GLY A 40 -10.30 1.63 -37.27
N THR A 41 -9.71 2.49 -36.46
CA THR A 41 -8.89 2.05 -35.33
C THR A 41 -9.83 1.30 -34.40
N THR A 42 -9.87 -0.03 -34.53
CA THR A 42 -10.35 -0.90 -33.47
C THR A 42 -9.38 -0.67 -32.30
N THR A 43 -9.75 0.23 -31.39
CA THR A 43 -9.15 0.24 -30.06
C THR A 43 -9.45 -1.12 -29.47
N THR A 44 -8.47 -2.03 -29.45
CA THR A 44 -8.58 -3.30 -28.72
C THR A 44 -8.91 -2.95 -27.29
N GLN A 45 -10.11 -3.30 -26.85
CA GLN A 45 -10.52 -3.11 -25.47
C GLN A 45 -9.53 -3.87 -24.58
N PHE A 46 -9.04 -3.22 -23.51
CA PHE A 46 -8.11 -3.85 -22.57
C PHE A 46 -8.75 -5.10 -21.95
N ASP A 47 -8.05 -6.21 -22.05
CA ASP A 47 -8.48 -7.45 -21.40
C ASP A 47 -7.95 -7.50 -19.97
N ILE A 48 -8.82 -7.30 -18.98
CA ILE A 48 -8.49 -7.40 -17.56
C ILE A 48 -7.96 -8.78 -17.16
N ASN A 49 -8.26 -9.84 -17.93
CA ASN A 49 -7.73 -11.18 -17.69
C ASN A 49 -6.23 -11.32 -18.07
N SER A 50 -5.68 -10.33 -18.77
CA SER A 50 -4.25 -10.29 -19.09
C SER A 50 -3.37 -9.90 -17.90
N ILE A 51 -3.95 -9.35 -16.84
CA ILE A 51 -3.22 -9.07 -15.60
C ILE A 51 -2.88 -10.41 -14.94
N ALA A 52 -1.57 -10.72 -14.87
CA ALA A 52 -1.05 -11.92 -14.25
C ALA A 52 -0.50 -11.63 -12.85
N ASP A 53 -0.45 -12.65 -12.01
CA ASP A 53 0.12 -12.54 -10.66
C ASP A 53 1.66 -12.71 -10.66
N THR A 54 2.22 -13.18 -11.77
CA THR A 54 3.67 -13.28 -12.00
C THR A 54 4.02 -12.63 -13.32
N TYR A 55 5.20 -11.99 -13.40
CA TYR A 55 5.55 -11.13 -14.53
C TYR A 55 7.00 -11.27 -15.01
N ASP A 56 7.57 -12.47 -14.93
CA ASP A 56 8.97 -12.73 -15.38
C ASP A 56 9.28 -12.13 -16.75
N SER A 57 8.34 -12.23 -17.70
CA SER A 57 8.54 -11.78 -19.08
C SER A 57 8.64 -10.26 -19.24
N VAL A 58 8.20 -9.48 -18.25
CA VAL A 58 8.25 -8.01 -18.26
C VAL A 58 9.06 -7.43 -17.11
N ALA A 59 9.61 -8.26 -16.23
CA ALA A 59 10.42 -7.85 -15.10
C ALA A 59 11.74 -7.14 -15.50
N PRO A 60 12.43 -7.49 -16.60
CA PRO A 60 13.70 -6.87 -16.95
C PRO A 60 13.60 -5.35 -17.05
N PHE A 61 14.68 -4.66 -16.69
CA PHE A 61 14.74 -3.19 -16.72
C PHE A 61 14.48 -2.63 -18.15
N ALA A 62 14.86 -3.35 -19.19
CA ALA A 62 14.58 -2.97 -20.58
C ALA A 62 13.07 -2.87 -20.89
N ASP A 63 12.24 -3.54 -20.12
CA ASP A 63 10.78 -3.59 -20.27
C ASP A 63 10.02 -2.63 -19.33
N TYR A 64 10.71 -1.67 -18.71
CA TYR A 64 10.09 -0.81 -17.68
C TYR A 64 8.79 -0.12 -18.13
N LEU A 65 8.63 0.19 -19.40
CA LEU A 65 7.39 0.75 -19.95
C LEU A 65 6.20 -0.23 -19.91
N ARG A 66 6.47 -1.52 -19.74
CA ARG A 66 5.48 -2.59 -19.64
C ARG A 66 5.19 -3.00 -18.19
N TRP A 67 5.87 -2.42 -17.20
CA TRP A 67 5.68 -2.82 -15.80
C TRP A 67 4.25 -2.62 -15.32
N GLY A 68 3.56 -1.57 -15.77
CA GLY A 68 2.16 -1.38 -15.37
C GLY A 68 1.98 -1.48 -13.85
N PRO A 69 1.18 -2.45 -13.35
CA PRO A 69 0.96 -2.68 -11.91
C PRO A 69 2.09 -3.46 -11.22
N TYR A 70 3.12 -3.87 -11.95
CA TYR A 70 4.19 -4.74 -11.45
C TYR A 70 5.38 -3.94 -10.90
N ASN A 71 6.22 -4.58 -10.07
CA ASN A 71 7.34 -3.93 -9.40
C ASN A 71 6.90 -2.72 -8.55
N VAL A 72 5.78 -2.85 -7.83
CA VAL A 72 5.27 -1.80 -6.94
C VAL A 72 5.42 -2.24 -5.50
N HIS A 73 6.07 -1.39 -4.69
CA HIS A 73 6.22 -1.55 -3.25
C HIS A 73 6.02 -0.20 -2.59
N ASP A 74 5.35 -0.16 -1.43
CA ASP A 74 5.07 1.05 -0.65
C ASP A 74 4.43 2.17 -1.50
N PRO A 75 3.26 1.92 -2.13
CA PRO A 75 2.66 2.89 -3.03
C PRO A 75 2.13 4.11 -2.30
N SER A 76 2.34 5.30 -2.85
CA SER A 76 1.62 6.52 -2.52
C SER A 76 0.80 6.95 -3.73
N ILE A 77 -0.53 6.89 -3.63
CA ILE A 77 -1.44 7.19 -4.73
C ILE A 77 -2.29 8.40 -4.39
N LYS A 78 -2.32 9.37 -5.32
CA LYS A 78 -3.24 10.52 -5.24
C LYS A 78 -3.76 10.84 -6.65
N LYS A 79 -4.98 11.40 -6.70
CA LYS A 79 -5.56 11.88 -7.96
C LYS A 79 -5.11 13.32 -8.23
N PHE A 80 -4.55 13.54 -9.42
CA PHE A 80 -4.12 14.85 -9.90
C PHE A 80 -4.64 15.06 -11.34
N GLY A 81 -5.60 15.96 -11.51
CA GLY A 81 -6.30 16.12 -12.77
C GLY A 81 -7.02 14.83 -13.20
N ASP A 82 -6.80 14.39 -14.43
CA ASP A 82 -7.49 13.22 -15.01
C ASP A 82 -6.85 11.89 -14.59
N TYR A 83 -5.73 11.89 -13.86
CA TYR A 83 -4.96 10.70 -13.55
C TYR A 83 -4.81 10.47 -12.05
N TYR A 84 -4.80 9.20 -11.67
CA TYR A 84 -4.23 8.72 -10.42
C TYR A 84 -2.73 8.50 -10.65
N TYR A 85 -1.90 9.13 -9.83
CA TYR A 85 -0.44 8.95 -9.85
C TYR A 85 -0.04 8.06 -8.70
N CYS A 86 0.77 7.04 -8.99
CA CYS A 86 1.38 6.14 -8.02
C CYS A 86 2.89 6.36 -8.01
N TYR A 87 3.40 6.77 -6.86
CA TYR A 87 4.84 6.83 -6.57
C TYR A 87 5.17 5.65 -5.67
N SER A 88 6.29 4.98 -5.92
CA SER A 88 6.63 3.76 -5.18
C SER A 88 8.12 3.60 -4.98
N THR A 89 8.48 2.79 -3.98
CA THR A 89 9.86 2.36 -3.68
C THR A 89 10.58 1.84 -4.92
N ASP A 90 11.88 2.08 -5.00
CA ASP A 90 12.77 1.55 -6.05
C ASP A 90 12.97 0.05 -5.84
N VAL A 91 12.14 -0.75 -6.45
CA VAL A 91 12.22 -2.22 -6.44
C VAL A 91 12.04 -2.80 -7.82
N GLY A 92 12.47 -4.05 -7.99
CA GLY A 92 12.24 -4.78 -9.22
C GLY A 92 12.60 -6.26 -9.07
N TYR A 93 11.72 -7.13 -9.56
CA TYR A 93 11.97 -8.57 -9.58
C TYR A 93 13.10 -8.92 -10.54
N GLY A 94 14.14 -9.61 -10.03
CA GLY A 94 15.22 -10.14 -10.85
C GLY A 94 16.13 -9.10 -11.51
N ILE A 95 16.06 -7.82 -11.12
CA ILE A 95 16.83 -6.72 -11.71
C ILE A 95 17.62 -5.92 -10.66
N THR A 96 18.65 -5.24 -11.12
CA THR A 96 19.28 -4.16 -10.34
C THR A 96 18.41 -2.90 -10.46
N VAL A 97 17.90 -2.40 -9.32
CA VAL A 97 17.08 -1.20 -9.33
C VAL A 97 17.90 0.06 -9.61
N ARG A 98 17.30 0.99 -10.33
CA ARG A 98 17.79 2.36 -10.49
C ARG A 98 17.19 3.21 -9.37
N PRO A 99 17.99 4.02 -8.64
CA PRO A 99 17.44 4.94 -7.65
C PRO A 99 16.63 6.05 -8.32
N GLY A 100 15.55 6.50 -7.68
CA GLY A 100 14.83 7.65 -8.18
C GLY A 100 13.36 7.77 -7.80
N ILE A 101 12.73 6.84 -7.11
CA ILE A 101 11.28 6.75 -6.89
C ILE A 101 10.52 6.57 -8.21
N GLN A 102 9.93 5.43 -8.39
CA GLN A 102 9.17 5.08 -9.59
C GLN A 102 7.84 5.84 -9.67
N ILE A 103 7.46 6.27 -10.86
CA ILE A 103 6.20 6.97 -11.14
C ILE A 103 5.38 6.16 -12.13
N ARG A 104 4.11 5.94 -11.78
CA ARG A 104 3.08 5.38 -12.65
C ARG A 104 1.84 6.27 -12.62
N ARG A 105 0.98 6.15 -13.62
CA ARG A 105 -0.33 6.79 -13.62
C ARG A 105 -1.40 5.89 -14.23
N SER A 106 -2.65 6.14 -13.86
CA SER A 106 -3.83 5.43 -14.34
C SER A 106 -5.02 6.39 -14.44
N LYS A 107 -5.92 6.16 -15.41
CA LYS A 107 -7.22 6.85 -15.46
C LYS A 107 -8.32 6.09 -14.72
N ASP A 108 -8.14 4.80 -14.50
CA ASP A 108 -9.20 3.88 -14.11
C ASP A 108 -8.82 2.95 -12.92
N LEU A 109 -7.62 3.10 -12.35
CA LEU A 109 -7.08 2.30 -11.23
C LEU A 109 -6.81 0.82 -11.56
N VAL A 110 -7.03 0.39 -12.79
CA VAL A 110 -6.79 -0.98 -13.27
C VAL A 110 -5.66 -1.03 -14.27
N GLN A 111 -5.70 -0.14 -15.25
CA GLN A 111 -4.64 0.00 -16.26
C GLN A 111 -3.64 1.05 -15.81
N TRP A 112 -2.41 0.64 -15.60
CA TRP A 112 -1.32 1.49 -15.16
C TRP A 112 -0.25 1.63 -16.24
N GLU A 113 0.19 2.85 -16.49
CA GLU A 113 1.35 3.13 -17.36
C GLU A 113 2.54 3.64 -16.54
N PHE A 114 3.72 3.17 -16.88
CA PHE A 114 4.95 3.64 -16.26
C PHE A 114 5.36 4.99 -16.88
N VAL A 115 5.59 6.00 -16.03
CA VAL A 115 5.91 7.37 -16.47
C VAL A 115 7.42 7.64 -16.41
N GLY A 116 8.09 7.20 -15.36
CA GLY A 116 9.51 7.48 -15.15
C GLY A 116 9.91 7.43 -13.68
N TRP A 117 10.83 8.29 -13.30
CA TRP A 117 11.35 8.43 -11.95
C TRP A 117 11.37 9.90 -11.52
N VAL A 118 11.18 10.15 -10.23
CA VAL A 118 11.26 11.48 -9.61
C VAL A 118 12.66 12.06 -9.74
N PHE A 119 13.69 11.25 -9.45
CA PHE A 119 15.09 11.66 -9.51
C PHE A 119 15.87 10.87 -10.57
N SER A 120 16.92 11.47 -11.12
CA SER A 120 17.87 10.80 -12.01
C SER A 120 18.99 10.07 -11.27
N SER A 121 19.20 10.39 -9.99
CA SER A 121 20.22 9.82 -9.09
C SER A 121 19.75 9.99 -7.64
N LEU A 122 20.50 9.50 -6.67
CA LEU A 122 20.20 9.74 -5.25
C LEU A 122 20.15 11.24 -4.95
N PRO A 123 19.17 11.72 -4.14
CA PRO A 123 19.12 13.10 -3.67
C PRO A 123 20.38 13.49 -2.89
N ALA A 124 20.94 14.63 -3.23
CA ALA A 124 22.27 15.03 -2.75
C ALA A 124 22.32 15.29 -1.23
N ALA A 125 21.29 15.94 -0.67
CA ALA A 125 21.25 16.26 0.76
C ALA A 125 21.14 14.99 1.60
N GLY A 126 20.29 14.04 1.18
CA GLY A 126 20.14 12.75 1.88
C GLY A 126 21.42 11.93 1.86
N ALA A 127 22.05 11.80 0.68
CA ALA A 127 23.31 11.08 0.53
C ALA A 127 24.44 11.71 1.35
N ALA A 128 24.56 13.05 1.32
CA ALA A 128 25.57 13.78 2.09
C ALA A 128 25.40 13.58 3.59
N TYR A 129 24.17 13.62 4.12
CA TYR A 129 23.94 13.39 5.54
C TYR A 129 24.40 12.00 5.98
N ILE A 130 24.03 10.95 5.25
CA ILE A 130 24.42 9.57 5.57
C ILE A 130 25.95 9.42 5.56
N GLN A 131 26.62 9.99 4.54
CA GLN A 131 28.08 9.98 4.42
C GLN A 131 28.76 10.74 5.56
N GLN A 132 28.26 11.92 5.95
CA GLN A 132 28.77 12.69 7.09
C GLN A 132 28.66 11.95 8.41
N LYS A 133 27.68 11.06 8.54
CA LYS A 133 27.51 10.18 9.70
C LYS A 133 28.31 8.88 9.60
N GLY A 134 29.18 8.76 8.60
CA GLY A 134 30.06 7.59 8.41
C GLY A 134 29.41 6.38 7.77
N GLY A 135 28.19 6.51 7.24
CA GLY A 135 27.50 5.44 6.51
C GLY A 135 27.64 5.55 5.00
N ALA A 136 27.17 4.53 4.29
CA ALA A 136 27.00 4.53 2.84
C ALA A 136 25.49 4.50 2.52
N PRO A 137 24.96 5.42 1.69
CA PRO A 137 23.56 5.38 1.33
C PRO A 137 23.24 4.11 0.50
N ASN A 138 22.07 3.54 0.71
CA ASN A 138 21.54 2.51 -0.17
C ASN A 138 21.35 3.09 -1.57
N ASN A 139 21.51 2.27 -2.61
CA ASN A 139 21.29 2.69 -3.99
C ASN A 139 19.80 2.53 -4.40
N ALA A 140 18.90 2.94 -3.52
CA ALA A 140 17.45 2.90 -3.73
C ALA A 140 16.78 3.90 -2.80
N LEU A 141 15.71 4.53 -3.26
CA LEU A 141 14.81 5.34 -2.44
C LEU A 141 13.58 4.52 -2.07
N TRP A 142 13.09 4.73 -0.84
CA TRP A 142 12.03 3.93 -0.25
C TRP A 142 10.80 4.77 0.06
N ALA A 143 9.66 4.10 0.20
CA ALA A 143 8.39 4.57 0.73
C ALA A 143 8.15 6.08 0.54
N PRO A 144 7.75 6.53 -0.65
CA PRO A 144 7.44 7.93 -0.90
C PRO A 144 6.06 8.30 -0.38
N TYR A 145 5.86 9.58 -0.09
CA TYR A 145 4.52 10.15 0.07
C TYR A 145 4.37 11.39 -0.80
N VAL A 146 3.29 11.47 -1.58
CA VAL A 146 3.01 12.61 -2.47
C VAL A 146 1.74 13.34 -2.03
N MET A 147 1.78 14.68 -2.12
CA MET A 147 0.62 15.54 -1.91
C MET A 147 0.69 16.78 -2.80
N LYS A 148 -0.43 17.50 -2.89
CA LYS A 148 -0.50 18.80 -3.53
C LYS A 148 -0.89 19.86 -2.50
N THR A 149 -0.16 20.99 -2.49
CA THR A 149 -0.45 22.14 -1.63
C THR A 149 -0.50 23.38 -2.52
N GLY A 150 -1.69 23.97 -2.71
CA GLY A 150 -1.89 25.04 -3.66
C GLY A 150 -1.54 24.59 -5.08
N SER A 151 -0.57 25.24 -5.72
CA SER A 151 -0.06 24.87 -7.04
C SER A 151 1.18 23.97 -7.00
N GLU A 152 1.74 23.71 -5.83
CA GLU A 152 2.96 22.91 -5.63
C GLU A 152 2.65 21.45 -5.35
N TYR A 153 3.35 20.54 -6.02
CA TYR A 153 3.43 19.13 -5.68
C TYR A 153 4.61 18.90 -4.76
N ARG A 154 4.38 18.17 -3.65
CA ARG A 154 5.37 17.81 -2.65
C ARG A 154 5.52 16.31 -2.61
N LEU A 155 6.75 15.83 -2.64
CA LEU A 155 7.08 14.42 -2.47
C LEU A 155 8.09 14.29 -1.33
N TYR A 156 7.70 13.55 -0.31
CA TYR A 156 8.57 13.11 0.78
C TYR A 156 9.16 11.77 0.38
N TYR A 157 10.48 11.63 0.43
CA TYR A 157 11.19 10.41 0.10
C TYR A 157 11.98 9.89 1.31
N ALA A 158 12.21 8.59 1.40
CA ALA A 158 13.11 8.00 2.38
C ALA A 158 14.40 7.52 1.71
N LEU A 159 15.55 7.82 2.32
CA LEU A 159 16.86 7.27 1.97
C LEU A 159 17.49 6.68 3.23
N SER A 160 17.85 5.41 3.17
CA SER A 160 18.42 4.66 4.28
C SER A 160 19.85 4.19 3.96
N SER A 161 20.46 3.52 4.92
CA SER A 161 21.78 2.91 4.82
C SER A 161 21.79 1.52 5.48
N PRO A 162 22.83 0.70 5.26
CA PRO A 162 23.03 -0.54 6.01
C PRO A 162 23.29 -0.34 7.50
N THR A 163 23.67 0.88 7.93
CA THR A 163 23.83 1.21 9.34
C THR A 163 22.46 1.33 10.00
N PRO A 164 22.16 0.59 11.07
CA PRO A 164 20.87 0.63 11.75
C PRO A 164 20.42 2.05 12.10
N ARG A 165 19.18 2.40 11.77
CA ARG A 165 18.56 3.72 11.99
C ARG A 165 19.26 4.92 11.32
N LEU A 166 20.30 4.73 10.53
CA LEU A 166 20.91 5.83 9.79
C LEU A 166 20.16 6.07 8.49
N SER A 167 19.16 6.94 8.56
CA SER A 167 18.20 7.23 7.49
C SER A 167 17.76 8.69 7.50
N VAL A 168 17.17 9.13 6.42
CA VAL A 168 16.59 10.47 6.27
C VAL A 168 15.26 10.42 5.55
N ILE A 169 14.36 11.34 5.91
CA ILE A 169 13.23 11.74 5.08
C ILE A 169 13.54 13.12 4.52
N GLY A 170 13.55 13.24 3.20
CA GLY A 170 13.75 14.50 2.49
C GLY A 170 12.49 14.92 1.73
N LEU A 171 12.48 16.17 1.30
CA LEU A 171 11.41 16.79 0.52
C LEU A 171 11.90 17.16 -0.86
N ALA A 172 11.11 16.82 -1.89
CA ALA A 172 11.22 17.37 -3.23
C ALA A 172 9.91 18.05 -3.64
N THR A 173 10.01 19.07 -4.51
CA THR A 173 8.83 19.76 -5.05
C THR A 173 8.86 19.84 -6.55
N ALA A 174 7.67 19.99 -7.16
CA ALA A 174 7.49 20.19 -8.59
C ALA A 174 6.26 21.05 -8.87
N ALA A 175 6.20 21.61 -10.09
CA ALA A 175 5.01 22.31 -10.61
C ALA A 175 4.04 21.35 -11.32
N SER A 176 4.48 20.13 -11.64
CA SER A 176 3.70 19.06 -12.26
C SER A 176 3.93 17.74 -11.55
N PRO A 177 2.94 16.84 -11.51
CA PRO A 177 3.12 15.50 -10.91
C PRO A 177 4.17 14.66 -11.65
N ASP A 178 4.42 14.93 -12.93
CA ASP A 178 5.48 14.28 -13.71
C ASP A 178 6.86 14.91 -13.50
N GLY A 179 6.94 16.03 -12.75
CA GLY A 179 8.15 16.81 -12.55
C GLY A 179 8.31 17.97 -13.54
N PRO A 180 9.53 18.52 -13.73
CA PRO A 180 10.76 18.10 -13.03
C PRO A 180 10.71 18.38 -11.54
N TRP A 181 11.27 17.47 -10.76
CA TRP A 181 11.33 17.54 -9.30
C TRP A 181 12.65 18.14 -8.83
N ALA A 182 12.60 18.97 -7.80
CA ALA A 182 13.77 19.60 -7.18
C ALA A 182 13.80 19.29 -5.68
N GLU A 183 14.93 18.75 -5.19
CA GLU A 183 15.18 18.55 -3.76
C GLU A 183 15.15 19.89 -3.02
N ARG A 184 14.48 19.94 -1.85
CA ARG A 184 14.33 21.14 -1.01
C ARG A 184 15.10 21.05 0.30
N GLY A 185 15.36 19.84 0.80
CA GLY A 185 16.10 19.63 2.03
C GLY A 185 15.59 18.42 2.80
N LEU A 186 16.18 18.23 3.98
CA LEU A 186 15.83 17.14 4.89
C LEU A 186 14.75 17.61 5.86
N VAL A 187 13.76 16.75 6.08
CA VAL A 187 12.62 16.99 6.99
C VAL A 187 12.94 16.43 8.37
N VAL A 188 13.34 15.18 8.41
CA VAL A 188 13.74 14.49 9.65
C VAL A 188 14.82 13.47 9.35
N THR A 189 15.71 13.26 10.30
CA THR A 189 16.83 12.32 10.19
C THR A 189 16.94 11.46 11.44
N SER A 190 17.47 10.26 11.28
CA SER A 190 17.79 9.36 12.38
C SER A 190 19.24 8.89 12.31
N THR A 191 19.77 8.47 13.44
CA THR A 191 21.12 7.90 13.54
C THR A 191 21.15 6.79 14.60
N ASN A 192 22.23 6.04 14.65
CA ASN A 192 22.44 5.00 15.66
C ASN A 192 23.18 5.51 16.93
N ASP A 193 22.98 6.77 17.29
CA ASP A 193 23.60 7.41 18.44
C ASP A 193 22.68 7.57 19.66
N ASN A 194 21.52 6.91 19.66
CA ASN A 194 20.48 6.97 20.69
C ASN A 194 19.75 8.33 20.81
N THR A 195 19.95 9.26 19.90
CA THR A 195 19.22 10.54 19.87
C THR A 195 17.84 10.40 19.22
N THR A 196 17.66 9.38 18.37
CA THR A 196 16.41 9.05 17.70
C THR A 196 16.08 7.59 17.96
N GLN A 197 14.86 7.32 18.44
CA GLN A 197 14.48 5.97 18.85
C GLN A 197 13.89 5.15 17.70
N THR A 198 13.22 5.80 16.71
CA THR A 198 12.69 5.15 15.49
C THR A 198 13.61 5.37 14.29
N ASN A 199 13.33 4.68 13.18
CA ASN A 199 14.01 4.88 11.90
C ASN A 199 13.30 5.99 11.10
N ALA A 200 14.02 6.97 10.55
CA ALA A 200 13.44 8.06 9.76
C ALA A 200 13.17 7.63 8.32
N ILE A 201 12.14 6.81 8.14
CA ILE A 201 11.59 6.35 6.86
C ILE A 201 10.06 6.31 6.93
N ASP A 202 9.39 5.96 5.84
CA ASP A 202 7.94 5.75 5.72
C ASP A 202 7.13 7.01 6.06
N PRO A 203 7.33 8.12 5.34
CA PRO A 203 6.58 9.35 5.58
C PRO A 203 5.14 9.25 5.10
N THR A 204 4.23 9.86 5.84
CA THR A 204 2.87 10.24 5.38
C THR A 204 2.49 11.58 6.00
N VAL A 205 1.64 12.37 5.34
CA VAL A 205 1.29 13.72 5.80
C VAL A 205 -0.21 13.91 5.80
N VAL A 206 -0.73 14.49 6.87
CA VAL A 206 -2.11 15.00 6.91
C VAL A 206 -2.11 16.53 6.96
N THR A 207 -3.04 17.14 6.24
CA THR A 207 -3.42 18.53 6.41
C THR A 207 -4.74 18.58 7.18
N THR A 208 -4.75 19.29 8.31
CA THR A 208 -5.95 19.45 9.12
C THR A 208 -6.95 20.42 8.45
N PRO A 209 -8.22 20.43 8.84
CA PRO A 209 -9.18 21.45 8.37
C PRO A 209 -8.75 22.90 8.66
N ALA A 210 -7.89 23.11 9.66
CA ALA A 210 -7.33 24.43 9.99
C ALA A 210 -6.09 24.79 9.14
N GLY A 211 -5.59 23.87 8.30
CA GLY A 211 -4.41 24.08 7.47
C GLY A 211 -3.08 23.69 8.11
N ASP A 212 -3.07 23.24 9.35
CA ASP A 212 -1.86 22.68 9.97
C ASP A 212 -1.45 21.38 9.24
N GLN A 213 -0.13 21.14 9.13
CA GLN A 213 0.40 19.93 8.52
C GLN A 213 1.23 19.14 9.52
N TYR A 214 1.04 17.81 9.51
CA TYR A 214 1.78 16.88 10.34
C TYR A 214 2.32 15.74 9.50
N LEU A 215 3.61 15.44 9.67
CA LEU A 215 4.28 14.26 9.15
C LEU A 215 4.17 13.14 10.18
N TYR A 216 3.79 11.96 9.74
CA TYR A 216 3.92 10.71 10.51
C TYR A 216 5.00 9.89 9.83
N TYR A 217 5.83 9.22 10.62
CA TYR A 217 6.95 8.46 10.09
C TYR A 217 7.43 7.43 11.10
N GLY A 218 8.24 6.50 10.65
CA GLY A 218 8.92 5.57 11.53
C GLY A 218 8.75 4.13 11.08
N SER A 219 9.78 3.35 11.31
CA SER A 219 9.81 1.93 11.03
C SER A 219 10.60 1.23 12.11
N ALA A 220 10.06 0.13 12.61
CA ALA A 220 10.64 -0.71 13.64
C ALA A 220 11.06 0.08 14.90
N TRP A 221 12.01 -0.43 15.63
CA TRP A 221 12.66 0.16 16.82
C TRP A 221 11.67 0.65 17.88
N ASP A 222 11.23 1.90 17.80
CA ASP A 222 10.33 2.50 18.79
C ASP A 222 8.95 2.89 18.21
N GLY A 223 8.62 2.44 17.00
CA GLY A 223 7.29 2.62 16.41
C GLY A 223 7.12 3.91 15.59
N ILE A 224 5.89 4.42 15.56
CA ILE A 224 5.46 5.54 14.71
C ILE A 224 5.50 6.85 15.49
N TYR A 225 6.05 7.89 14.85
CA TYR A 225 6.23 9.24 15.38
C TYR A 225 5.41 10.26 14.60
N ILE A 226 5.07 11.36 15.24
CA ILE A 226 4.43 12.52 14.62
C ILE A 226 5.31 13.76 14.79
N LEU A 227 5.44 14.54 13.72
CA LEU A 227 6.22 15.77 13.63
C LEU A 227 5.37 16.88 13.01
N ARG A 228 5.39 18.09 13.56
CA ARG A 228 4.72 19.25 12.94
C ARG A 228 5.56 19.78 11.77
N LEU A 229 4.90 20.03 10.64
CA LEU A 229 5.50 20.70 9.48
C LEU A 229 5.12 22.18 9.44
N ASP A 230 5.96 22.99 8.81
CA ASP A 230 5.60 24.32 8.33
C ASP A 230 4.83 24.17 7.00
N PRO A 231 3.53 24.52 6.95
CA PRO A 231 2.72 24.36 5.74
C PRO A 231 3.26 25.15 4.54
N SER A 232 4.00 26.24 4.78
CA SER A 232 4.54 27.09 3.71
C SER A 232 5.73 26.45 3.00
N THR A 233 6.55 25.68 3.71
CA THR A 233 7.77 25.06 3.19
C THR A 233 7.67 23.54 3.02
N GLY A 234 6.82 22.87 3.81
CA GLY A 234 6.75 21.40 3.90
C GLY A 234 7.89 20.76 4.70
N LEU A 235 8.78 21.55 5.28
CA LEU A 235 9.84 21.08 6.16
C LEU A 235 9.38 21.04 7.63
N ALA A 236 10.21 20.50 8.54
CA ALA A 236 9.91 20.52 9.97
C ALA A 236 9.68 21.96 10.45
N ALA A 237 8.62 22.21 11.22
CA ALA A 237 8.31 23.53 11.75
C ALA A 237 9.41 24.04 12.71
N VAL A 238 10.11 23.13 13.37
CA VAL A 238 11.28 23.43 14.21
C VAL A 238 12.45 22.60 13.71
N ALA A 239 13.52 23.26 13.33
CA ALA A 239 14.71 22.59 12.80
C ALA A 239 15.27 21.59 13.82
N GLY A 240 15.51 20.36 13.37
CA GLY A 240 16.04 19.29 14.20
C GLY A 240 15.03 18.58 15.10
N ASP A 241 13.76 19.01 15.09
CA ASP A 241 12.69 18.28 15.78
C ASP A 241 12.56 16.86 15.25
N LYS A 242 12.38 15.90 16.15
CA LYS A 242 12.13 14.48 15.82
C LYS A 242 10.69 14.07 16.08
N GLY A 243 9.90 14.97 16.66
CA GLY A 243 8.52 14.68 17.05
C GLY A 243 8.41 13.78 18.28
N LYS A 244 7.24 13.16 18.42
CA LYS A 244 6.92 12.25 19.53
C LYS A 244 6.30 10.96 19.01
N ARG A 245 6.48 9.86 19.74
CA ARG A 245 5.81 8.58 19.44
C ARG A 245 4.29 8.69 19.65
N ILE A 246 3.55 8.00 18.80
CA ILE A 246 2.09 7.93 18.82
C ILE A 246 1.55 6.50 18.67
N ALA A 247 2.39 5.55 18.29
CA ALA A 247 2.01 4.13 18.21
C ALA A 247 3.25 3.24 18.37
N ASN A 248 3.06 2.10 19.07
CA ASN A 248 4.04 1.01 19.15
C ASN A 248 3.32 -0.32 19.43
N ARG A 249 4.00 -1.44 19.19
CA ARG A 249 3.43 -2.78 19.42
C ARG A 249 3.70 -3.34 20.80
N GLY A 250 4.59 -2.73 21.58
CA GLY A 250 4.93 -3.20 22.93
C GLY A 250 5.64 -4.55 22.95
N PHE A 251 5.32 -5.36 23.97
CA PHE A 251 6.02 -6.61 24.30
C PHE A 251 5.06 -7.80 24.35
N THR A 252 5.52 -8.96 23.90
CA THR A 252 4.86 -10.25 24.10
C THR A 252 5.83 -11.19 24.82
N ASN A 253 5.44 -11.69 26.00
CA ASN A 253 6.28 -12.57 26.83
C ASN A 253 7.71 -12.01 27.07
N GLY A 254 7.84 -10.69 27.25
CA GLY A 254 9.12 -10.01 27.49
C GLY A 254 9.94 -9.75 26.23
N VAL A 255 9.46 -10.11 25.04
CA VAL A 255 10.11 -9.83 23.74
C VAL A 255 9.44 -8.63 23.10
N TYR A 256 10.22 -7.63 22.69
CA TYR A 256 9.71 -6.42 22.00
C TYR A 256 9.25 -6.75 20.58
N ASN A 257 8.05 -6.30 20.22
CA ASN A 257 7.44 -6.54 18.91
C ASN A 257 7.84 -5.41 17.94
N GLY A 258 9.01 -5.55 17.32
CA GLY A 258 9.65 -4.46 16.58
C GLY A 258 9.13 -4.23 15.16
N ASN A 259 8.32 -5.12 14.58
CA ASN A 259 7.84 -4.98 13.20
C ASN A 259 6.55 -4.15 13.14
N ILE A 260 6.71 -2.84 13.14
CA ILE A 260 5.67 -1.81 12.96
C ILE A 260 6.23 -0.72 12.05
N GLU A 261 5.52 -0.38 10.96
CA GLU A 261 5.98 0.61 9.97
C GLU A 261 4.85 1.05 9.05
N GLY A 262 5.17 1.76 7.95
CA GLY A 262 4.26 2.00 6.84
C GLY A 262 2.97 2.71 7.27
N ALA A 263 3.09 3.76 8.09
CA ALA A 263 1.95 4.54 8.52
C ALA A 263 1.30 5.29 7.33
N GLU A 264 -0.02 5.25 7.23
CA GLU A 264 -0.82 6.14 6.37
C GLU A 264 -1.85 6.84 7.22
N ILE A 265 -1.94 8.16 7.10
CA ILE A 265 -2.87 8.99 7.85
C ILE A 265 -3.86 9.72 6.94
N ILE A 266 -5.14 9.65 7.28
CA ILE A 266 -6.17 10.44 6.61
C ILE A 266 -7.08 11.13 7.62
N TYR A 267 -7.66 12.26 7.23
CA TYR A 267 -8.80 12.87 7.92
C TYR A 267 -10.08 12.51 7.18
N GLN A 268 -11.06 11.94 7.90
CA GLN A 268 -12.38 11.62 7.35
C GLN A 268 -13.42 12.62 7.87
N PRO A 269 -13.84 13.59 7.03
CA PRO A 269 -14.68 14.70 7.48
C PRO A 269 -16.08 14.28 7.92
N ALA A 270 -16.64 13.19 7.34
CA ALA A 270 -17.97 12.71 7.72
C ALA A 270 -18.05 12.24 9.18
N PHE A 271 -16.94 11.81 9.75
CA PHE A 271 -16.84 11.37 11.15
C PHE A 271 -16.04 12.34 12.02
N GLY A 272 -15.41 13.37 11.43
CA GLY A 272 -14.57 14.32 12.14
C GLY A 272 -13.35 13.67 12.80
N LYS A 273 -12.80 12.59 12.20
CA LYS A 273 -11.74 11.81 12.82
C LYS A 273 -10.54 11.62 11.89
N TYR A 274 -9.38 11.45 12.51
CA TYR A 274 -8.13 11.03 11.88
C TYR A 274 -7.99 9.51 12.00
N TYR A 275 -7.64 8.86 10.91
CA TYR A 275 -7.45 7.40 10.85
C TYR A 275 -6.00 7.10 10.50
N LEU A 276 -5.35 6.35 11.39
CA LEU A 276 -3.98 5.89 11.24
C LEU A 276 -4.01 4.41 10.88
N PHE A 277 -3.57 4.10 9.66
CA PHE A 277 -3.34 2.75 9.17
C PHE A 277 -1.87 2.42 9.37
N ILE A 278 -1.56 1.24 9.87
CA ILE A 278 -0.19 0.85 10.24
C ILE A 278 0.06 -0.56 9.73
N ALA A 279 1.25 -0.80 9.18
CA ALA A 279 1.71 -2.10 8.75
C ALA A 279 2.40 -2.84 9.89
N TYR A 280 2.03 -4.09 10.12
CA TYR A 280 2.62 -4.98 11.13
C TYR A 280 3.23 -6.21 10.48
N ASP A 281 4.22 -6.79 11.14
CA ASP A 281 4.91 -8.04 10.84
C ASP A 281 5.84 -7.97 9.62
N TRP A 282 6.30 -9.11 9.09
CA TRP A 282 7.34 -9.15 8.08
C TRP A 282 6.80 -8.90 6.68
N LEU A 283 7.39 -7.94 5.98
CA LEU A 283 6.95 -7.39 4.68
C LEU A 283 6.84 -8.42 3.54
N GLN A 284 7.54 -9.57 3.60
CA GLN A 284 7.46 -10.59 2.53
C GLN A 284 6.35 -11.62 2.77
N THR A 285 5.90 -11.80 4.00
CA THR A 285 4.98 -12.87 4.37
C THR A 285 3.78 -12.38 5.17
N LYS A 286 3.93 -12.16 6.48
CA LYS A 286 2.81 -11.86 7.40
C LYS A 286 2.30 -10.42 7.38
N TYR A 287 2.85 -9.58 6.54
CA TYR A 287 2.52 -8.15 6.47
C TYR A 287 1.01 -7.91 6.40
N ASN A 288 0.50 -7.14 7.34
CA ASN A 288 -0.92 -6.88 7.51
C ASN A 288 -1.17 -5.43 7.91
N THR A 289 -2.37 -4.90 7.66
CA THR A 289 -2.72 -3.53 8.01
C THR A 289 -3.67 -3.49 9.19
N ARG A 290 -3.31 -2.68 10.18
CA ARG A 290 -4.09 -2.33 11.36
C ARG A 290 -4.61 -0.93 11.24
N VAL A 291 -5.72 -0.61 11.93
CA VAL A 291 -6.29 0.73 11.93
C VAL A 291 -6.69 1.17 13.33
N CYS A 292 -6.37 2.42 13.64
CA CYS A 292 -6.86 3.13 14.82
C CYS A 292 -7.31 4.54 14.43
N ARG A 293 -8.02 5.24 15.32
CA ARG A 293 -8.57 6.56 15.01
C ARG A 293 -8.47 7.52 16.20
N ALA A 294 -8.45 8.83 15.91
CA ALA A 294 -8.34 9.88 16.91
C ALA A 294 -9.22 11.08 16.56
N ASP A 295 -9.57 11.89 17.57
CA ASP A 295 -10.25 13.18 17.38
C ASP A 295 -9.28 14.29 16.97
N GLN A 296 -8.00 14.12 17.29
CA GLN A 296 -6.94 15.09 17.01
C GLN A 296 -5.82 14.43 16.17
N PRO A 297 -5.13 15.19 15.31
CA PRO A 297 -4.02 14.65 14.53
C PRO A 297 -2.88 14.14 15.42
N THR A 298 -2.78 14.63 16.64
CA THR A 298 -1.74 14.24 17.61
C THR A 298 -2.10 13.05 18.49
N GLY A 299 -3.25 12.40 18.24
CA GLY A 299 -3.79 11.30 19.04
C GLY A 299 -4.52 11.77 20.33
N PRO A 300 -4.79 10.87 21.29
CA PRO A 300 -4.47 9.44 21.24
C PRO A 300 -5.21 8.72 20.11
N PHE A 301 -4.53 7.79 19.45
CA PHE A 301 -5.13 6.93 18.42
C PHE A 301 -5.68 5.67 19.08
N LEU A 302 -6.98 5.51 19.08
CA LEU A 302 -7.67 4.41 19.76
C LEU A 302 -8.05 3.33 18.75
N ASP A 303 -7.89 2.07 19.15
CA ASP A 303 -8.37 0.91 18.41
C ASP A 303 -9.90 0.74 18.53
N PHE A 304 -10.45 -0.33 17.94
CA PHE A 304 -11.89 -0.64 18.00
C PHE A 304 -12.41 -0.81 19.43
N ASN A 305 -11.57 -1.24 20.36
CA ASN A 305 -11.91 -1.49 21.75
C ASN A 305 -11.58 -0.30 22.68
N GLY A 306 -11.13 0.83 22.11
CA GLY A 306 -10.77 2.03 22.87
C GLY A 306 -9.38 1.98 23.51
N VAL A 307 -8.53 1.09 23.06
CA VAL A 307 -7.13 0.97 23.53
C VAL A 307 -6.24 1.89 22.72
N ASP A 308 -5.37 2.64 23.40
CA ASP A 308 -4.41 3.55 22.78
C ASP A 308 -3.30 2.77 22.06
N ALA A 309 -3.07 3.10 20.79
CA ALA A 309 -2.03 2.51 19.96
C ALA A 309 -0.60 2.71 20.53
N ASP A 310 -0.39 3.69 21.43
CA ASP A 310 0.89 3.93 22.12
C ASP A 310 0.99 3.29 23.51
N SER A 311 0.10 2.37 23.84
CA SER A 311 0.04 1.75 25.19
C SER A 311 0.83 0.45 25.35
N ASN A 312 1.70 0.10 24.41
CA ASN A 312 2.41 -1.18 24.39
C ASN A 312 1.48 -2.40 24.34
N ILE A 313 0.40 -2.31 23.58
CA ILE A 313 -0.58 -3.40 23.39
C ILE A 313 -0.69 -3.71 21.88
N ASP A 314 -0.59 -5.00 21.56
CA ASP A 314 -0.64 -5.50 20.18
C ASP A 314 -2.06 -6.03 19.84
N HIS A 315 -3.08 -5.16 19.89
CA HIS A 315 -4.49 -5.53 19.73
C HIS A 315 -5.28 -4.73 18.67
N ILE A 316 -4.62 -3.91 17.87
CA ILE A 316 -5.30 -3.13 16.85
C ILE A 316 -5.87 -4.09 15.78
N PRO A 317 -7.21 -4.04 15.45
CA PRO A 317 -7.83 -4.97 14.51
C PRO A 317 -7.19 -4.93 13.12
N MET A 318 -7.05 -6.10 12.49
CA MET A 318 -6.65 -6.22 11.09
C MET A 318 -7.81 -5.85 10.17
N ILE A 319 -7.53 -5.05 9.13
CA ILE A 319 -8.49 -4.81 8.05
C ILE A 319 -8.09 -5.51 6.75
N ILE A 320 -6.83 -5.92 6.65
CA ILE A 320 -6.30 -6.77 5.58
C ILE A 320 -5.11 -7.56 6.13
N ALA A 321 -4.97 -8.81 5.70
CA ALA A 321 -3.89 -9.72 6.08
C ALA A 321 -3.63 -10.71 4.95
N PRO A 322 -2.56 -11.51 5.00
CA PRO A 322 -2.36 -12.60 4.06
C PRO A 322 -3.57 -13.52 4.00
N TYR A 323 -4.03 -13.83 2.79
CA TYR A 323 -5.27 -14.59 2.60
C TYR A 323 -5.23 -15.54 1.42
N GLN A 324 -6.17 -16.50 1.40
CA GLN A 324 -6.34 -17.44 0.31
C GLN A 324 -7.82 -17.73 0.07
N PHE A 325 -8.29 -17.43 -1.14
CA PHE A 325 -9.55 -17.91 -1.67
C PHE A 325 -9.35 -19.19 -2.49
N MET A 326 -10.43 -19.95 -2.70
CA MET A 326 -10.43 -21.16 -3.50
C MET A 326 -9.96 -20.88 -4.93
N GLY A 327 -9.15 -21.78 -5.49
CA GLY A 327 -8.64 -21.66 -6.86
C GLY A 327 -7.35 -20.85 -7.00
N HIS A 328 -6.78 -20.34 -5.90
CA HIS A 328 -5.54 -19.58 -5.91
C HIS A 328 -4.57 -20.04 -4.81
N GLY A 329 -3.25 -19.80 -5.01
CA GLY A 329 -2.22 -20.09 -4.00
C GLY A 329 -2.21 -19.15 -2.80
N GLY A 330 -2.91 -18.03 -2.90
CA GLY A 330 -3.00 -16.99 -1.85
C GLY A 330 -2.08 -15.80 -2.09
N TRP A 331 -2.34 -14.75 -1.31
CA TRP A 331 -1.60 -13.48 -1.30
C TRP A 331 -1.00 -13.23 0.06
N GLN A 332 0.26 -12.81 0.10
CA GLN A 332 1.05 -12.53 1.28
C GLN A 332 1.76 -11.18 1.15
N GLY A 333 2.42 -10.71 2.20
CA GLY A 333 3.16 -9.45 2.16
C GLY A 333 2.29 -8.25 1.76
N ILE A 334 1.03 -8.23 2.21
CA ILE A 334 0.00 -7.33 1.74
C ILE A 334 -0.28 -6.21 2.75
N SER A 335 0.54 -5.16 2.72
CA SER A 335 0.39 -3.98 3.56
C SER A 335 1.22 -2.81 3.03
N HIS A 336 1.60 -1.86 3.89
CA HIS A 336 2.16 -0.56 3.58
C HIS A 336 1.27 0.15 2.57
N CYS A 337 0.15 0.62 3.06
CA CYS A 337 -0.93 1.11 2.22
C CYS A 337 -0.90 2.61 1.97
N THR A 338 -1.63 3.01 0.96
CA THR A 338 -2.12 4.37 0.78
C THR A 338 -3.65 4.36 0.72
N VAL A 339 -4.27 5.38 1.27
CA VAL A 339 -5.73 5.60 1.21
C VAL A 339 -6.01 6.91 0.49
N PHE A 340 -6.89 6.86 -0.50
CA PHE A 340 -7.17 8.03 -1.34
C PHE A 340 -8.62 8.03 -1.83
N LEU A 341 -9.04 9.16 -2.41
CA LEU A 341 -10.38 9.42 -2.91
C LEU A 341 -10.38 9.56 -4.43
N ASP A 342 -11.50 9.18 -5.06
CA ASP A 342 -11.85 9.67 -6.39
C ASP A 342 -12.65 10.98 -6.33
N ASP A 343 -12.98 11.56 -7.50
CA ASP A 343 -13.76 12.79 -7.58
C ASP A 343 -15.23 12.62 -7.14
N SER A 344 -15.70 11.38 -7.04
CA SER A 344 -17.05 11.04 -6.60
C SER A 344 -17.14 10.81 -5.08
N GLY A 345 -16.00 10.90 -4.38
CA GLY A 345 -15.91 10.70 -2.95
C GLY A 345 -15.82 9.22 -2.52
N HIS A 346 -15.55 8.30 -3.45
CA HIS A 346 -15.28 6.92 -3.09
C HIS A 346 -13.84 6.77 -2.59
N TYR A 347 -13.70 6.00 -1.53
CA TYR A 347 -12.41 5.69 -0.94
C TYR A 347 -11.82 4.42 -1.53
N TYR A 348 -10.52 4.45 -1.71
CA TYR A 348 -9.71 3.30 -2.14
C TYR A 348 -8.56 3.08 -1.17
N TYR A 349 -8.23 1.82 -1.01
CA TYR A 349 -7.05 1.31 -0.33
C TYR A 349 -6.14 0.69 -1.38
N ALA A 350 -4.87 1.00 -1.38
CA ALA A 350 -3.91 0.32 -2.23
C ALA A 350 -2.65 -0.05 -1.46
N SER A 351 -2.08 -1.20 -1.79
CA SER A 351 -0.82 -1.69 -1.24
C SER A 351 -0.10 -2.55 -2.27
N GLN A 352 1.16 -2.91 -2.01
CA GLN A 352 1.71 -4.09 -2.66
C GLN A 352 1.01 -5.35 -2.15
N ALA A 353 1.10 -6.41 -2.96
CA ALA A 353 0.81 -7.78 -2.58
C ALA A 353 1.81 -8.71 -3.27
N ARG A 354 2.05 -9.86 -2.67
CA ARG A 354 2.98 -10.86 -3.17
C ARG A 354 2.26 -12.19 -3.32
N PRO A 355 2.28 -12.83 -4.52
CA PRO A 355 1.68 -14.15 -4.66
C PRO A 355 2.44 -15.15 -3.77
N SER A 356 1.72 -16.05 -3.07
CA SER A 356 2.37 -17.00 -2.16
C SER A 356 3.22 -18.05 -2.89
N VAL A 357 3.03 -18.20 -4.19
CA VAL A 357 3.88 -19.05 -5.03
C VAL A 357 5.29 -18.49 -5.18
N ASN A 358 5.47 -17.16 -5.09
CA ASN A 358 6.78 -16.51 -5.09
C ASN A 358 6.69 -15.10 -4.49
N SER A 359 7.16 -14.94 -3.26
CA SER A 359 7.13 -13.67 -2.54
C SER A 359 8.04 -12.55 -3.11
N ASN A 360 8.80 -12.82 -4.14
CA ASN A 360 9.63 -11.81 -4.79
C ASN A 360 8.88 -10.99 -5.85
N PHE A 361 7.72 -11.46 -6.33
CA PHE A 361 6.83 -10.63 -7.14
C PHE A 361 6.12 -9.59 -6.27
N MET A 362 5.92 -8.41 -6.82
CA MET A 362 5.32 -7.26 -6.10
C MET A 362 4.30 -6.60 -7.01
N ASP A 363 3.02 -6.86 -6.72
CA ASP A 363 1.89 -6.42 -7.51
C ASP A 363 1.15 -5.30 -6.80
N LEU A 364 0.75 -4.27 -7.53
CA LEU A 364 -0.12 -3.22 -7.01
C LEU A 364 -1.55 -3.75 -6.90
N HIS A 365 -2.07 -3.82 -5.69
CA HIS A 365 -3.46 -4.12 -5.43
C HIS A 365 -4.23 -2.85 -5.04
N VAL A 366 -5.18 -2.45 -5.85
CA VAL A 366 -6.14 -1.40 -5.52
C VAL A 366 -7.47 -2.05 -5.13
N ARG A 367 -8.07 -1.63 -4.02
CA ARG A 367 -9.32 -2.15 -3.46
C ARG A 367 -10.24 -1.01 -3.07
N LYS A 368 -11.56 -1.20 -3.13
CA LYS A 368 -12.49 -0.26 -2.51
C LYS A 368 -12.37 -0.31 -0.99
N LEU A 369 -12.47 0.86 -0.35
CA LEU A 369 -12.57 1.00 1.09
C LEU A 369 -13.95 1.57 1.43
N PHE A 370 -14.62 0.96 2.40
CA PHE A 370 -15.95 1.36 2.85
C PHE A 370 -15.91 1.78 4.30
N TRP A 371 -16.86 2.64 4.65
CA TRP A 371 -17.04 3.10 6.00
C TRP A 371 -18.26 2.41 6.62
N MET A 372 -18.04 1.73 7.73
CA MET A 372 -19.12 1.22 8.56
C MET A 372 -19.92 2.39 9.15
N THR A 373 -21.14 2.13 9.56
CA THR A 373 -22.04 3.20 10.09
C THR A 373 -21.52 3.86 11.37
N ASP A 374 -20.65 3.20 12.11
CA ASP A 374 -19.95 3.68 13.29
C ASP A 374 -18.58 4.32 12.98
N GLY A 375 -18.27 4.46 11.68
CA GLY A 375 -17.08 5.13 11.18
C GLY A 375 -15.81 4.26 11.12
N TRP A 376 -15.88 2.95 11.30
CA TRP A 376 -14.71 2.11 11.06
C TRP A 376 -14.55 1.78 9.58
N PRO A 377 -13.31 1.82 9.04
CA PRO A 377 -13.05 1.43 7.66
C PRO A 377 -12.97 -0.10 7.52
N VAL A 378 -13.42 -0.58 6.37
CA VAL A 378 -13.25 -1.98 5.93
C VAL A 378 -12.85 -2.00 4.47
N VAL A 379 -12.06 -3.00 4.08
CA VAL A 379 -11.46 -3.10 2.75
C VAL A 379 -12.13 -4.25 1.98
N SER A 380 -12.37 -4.05 0.68
CA SER A 380 -12.89 -5.08 -0.21
C SER A 380 -12.01 -6.33 -0.19
N PRO A 381 -12.56 -7.55 -0.14
CA PRO A 381 -11.80 -8.79 -0.24
C PRO A 381 -11.10 -8.96 -1.59
N GLU A 382 -11.61 -8.29 -2.64
CA GLU A 382 -11.13 -8.40 -4.00
C GLU A 382 -10.54 -7.10 -4.52
N ARG A 383 -9.61 -7.20 -5.49
CA ARG A 383 -9.07 -6.06 -6.23
C ARG A 383 -10.17 -5.37 -7.02
N TYR A 384 -10.09 -4.06 -7.14
CA TYR A 384 -10.97 -3.25 -7.98
C TYR A 384 -10.88 -3.64 -9.45
N ALA A 385 -12.03 -3.76 -10.11
CA ALA A 385 -12.15 -4.23 -11.50
C ALA A 385 -13.26 -3.48 -12.27
N TRP A 386 -13.37 -2.16 -12.05
CA TRP A 386 -14.41 -1.29 -12.64
C TRP A 386 -15.85 -1.65 -12.23
N GLU A 387 -16.04 -2.43 -11.17
CA GLU A 387 -17.38 -2.75 -10.69
C GLU A 387 -18.15 -1.49 -10.29
N GLY A 388 -19.41 -1.44 -10.72
CA GLY A 388 -20.33 -0.35 -10.40
C GLY A 388 -20.73 -0.35 -8.92
N ASN A 389 -21.49 0.68 -8.55
CA ASN A 389 -22.04 0.84 -7.19
C ASN A 389 -23.54 0.41 -7.11
N ASN A 390 -23.99 -0.44 -8.03
CA ASN A 390 -25.36 -0.92 -8.03
C ASN A 390 -25.65 -1.76 -6.79
N LEU A 391 -26.79 -1.50 -6.16
CA LEU A 391 -27.23 -2.29 -5.01
C LEU A 391 -27.50 -3.74 -5.44
N VAL A 392 -27.08 -4.66 -4.59
CA VAL A 392 -27.34 -6.08 -4.73
C VAL A 392 -28.74 -6.38 -4.17
N THR A 393 -29.52 -7.22 -4.84
CA THR A 393 -30.82 -7.65 -4.32
C THR A 393 -30.69 -8.78 -3.32
N GLN A 394 -31.66 -8.91 -2.39
CA GLN A 394 -31.64 -9.96 -1.37
C GLN A 394 -31.59 -11.35 -1.97
N ASP A 395 -32.37 -11.60 -3.01
CA ASP A 395 -32.45 -12.91 -3.67
C ASP A 395 -31.12 -13.34 -4.28
N SER A 396 -30.28 -12.36 -4.66
CA SER A 396 -28.94 -12.62 -5.18
C SER A 396 -27.96 -13.11 -4.12
N LEU A 397 -28.29 -12.98 -2.84
CA LEU A 397 -27.39 -13.38 -1.74
C LEU A 397 -27.48 -14.86 -1.39
N ALA A 398 -28.63 -15.49 -1.63
CA ALA A 398 -28.79 -16.91 -1.35
C ALA A 398 -27.82 -17.76 -2.19
N GLY A 399 -27.22 -18.76 -1.56
CA GLY A 399 -26.27 -19.69 -2.21
C GLY A 399 -25.00 -19.90 -1.43
N SER A 400 -23.98 -20.44 -2.12
CA SER A 400 -22.67 -20.78 -1.57
C SER A 400 -21.74 -19.60 -1.58
N TRP A 401 -20.96 -19.46 -0.52
CA TRP A 401 -19.99 -18.38 -0.29
C TRP A 401 -18.69 -18.95 0.27
N GLU A 402 -17.62 -18.28 -0.04
CA GLU A 402 -16.36 -18.38 0.67
C GLU A 402 -16.28 -17.26 1.69
N ARG A 403 -15.93 -17.57 2.94
CA ARG A 403 -15.82 -16.61 4.03
C ARG A 403 -14.44 -16.67 4.68
N ILE A 404 -13.85 -15.51 4.93
CA ILE A 404 -12.62 -15.35 5.71
C ILE A 404 -12.93 -14.47 6.93
N ALA A 405 -12.49 -14.87 8.11
CA ALA A 405 -12.38 -13.99 9.27
C ALA A 405 -10.90 -13.67 9.47
N LEU A 406 -10.54 -12.39 9.50
CA LEU A 406 -9.16 -11.97 9.67
C LEU A 406 -8.78 -12.04 11.15
N ASN A 407 -8.26 -13.18 11.57
CA ASN A 407 -7.78 -13.40 12.92
C ASN A 407 -6.31 -13.04 13.03
N TYR A 408 -5.92 -12.60 14.21
CA TYR A 408 -4.55 -12.19 14.47
C TYR A 408 -3.83 -13.14 15.41
N THR A 409 -2.62 -13.50 15.00
CA THR A 409 -1.66 -14.16 15.88
C THR A 409 -0.47 -13.23 16.06
N VAL A 410 -0.19 -12.83 17.31
CA VAL A 410 0.97 -12.01 17.65
C VAL A 410 2.26 -12.73 17.29
N VAL A 411 3.15 -12.03 16.60
CA VAL A 411 4.48 -12.52 16.28
C VAL A 411 5.49 -11.73 17.10
N PRO A 412 6.09 -12.35 18.14
CA PRO A 412 7.07 -11.68 18.97
C PRO A 412 8.36 -11.32 18.22
N GLY A 413 8.97 -10.21 18.60
CA GLY A 413 10.28 -9.80 18.11
C GLY A 413 10.29 -9.20 16.71
N TYR A 414 11.44 -9.26 16.07
CA TYR A 414 11.65 -8.93 14.66
C TYR A 414 11.54 -10.22 13.85
N ALA A 415 10.47 -10.36 13.11
CA ALA A 415 10.10 -11.60 12.45
C ALA A 415 10.61 -11.70 11.01
N ALA A 416 11.78 -11.14 10.71
CA ALA A 416 12.37 -11.14 9.37
C ALA A 416 12.63 -12.54 8.81
N GLU A 417 12.79 -13.55 9.65
CA GLU A 417 12.98 -14.94 9.27
C GLU A 417 11.69 -15.73 9.11
N GLN A 418 10.53 -15.11 9.28
CA GLN A 418 9.25 -15.77 9.08
C GLN A 418 9.01 -16.09 7.62
N VAL A 419 9.05 -17.36 7.29
CA VAL A 419 8.81 -17.87 5.93
C VAL A 419 7.36 -18.27 5.67
N ASN A 420 6.57 -18.54 6.74
CA ASN A 420 5.17 -18.91 6.64
C ASN A 420 4.28 -17.66 6.72
N PRO A 421 3.50 -17.35 5.66
CA PRO A 421 2.58 -16.21 5.67
C PRO A 421 1.41 -16.35 6.64
N ASP A 422 1.10 -17.57 7.09
CA ASP A 422 -0.08 -17.84 7.93
C ASP A 422 -1.38 -17.37 7.27
N LEU A 423 -1.61 -17.83 6.05
CA LEU A 423 -2.73 -17.42 5.21
C LEU A 423 -4.07 -17.62 5.90
N GLN A 424 -4.90 -16.59 5.91
CA GLN A 424 -6.29 -16.68 6.32
C GLN A 424 -7.08 -17.35 5.19
N VAL A 425 -7.31 -18.66 5.32
CA VAL A 425 -7.92 -19.49 4.25
C VAL A 425 -9.43 -19.38 4.32
N SER A 426 -10.06 -19.22 3.16
CA SER A 426 -11.51 -19.15 3.05
C SER A 426 -12.17 -20.47 3.49
N GLN A 427 -13.32 -20.33 4.14
CA GLN A 427 -14.13 -21.46 4.61
C GLN A 427 -15.53 -21.40 3.92
N PRO A 428 -16.12 -22.55 3.56
CA PRO A 428 -17.42 -22.57 2.92
C PRO A 428 -18.55 -22.17 3.88
N VAL A 429 -19.42 -21.30 3.42
CA VAL A 429 -20.62 -20.86 4.13
C VAL A 429 -21.79 -20.84 3.12
N THR A 430 -22.97 -21.22 3.54
CA THR A 430 -24.20 -21.12 2.75
C THR A 430 -25.17 -20.15 3.41
N LEU A 431 -25.63 -19.16 2.63
CA LEU A 431 -26.75 -18.30 2.98
C LEU A 431 -28.00 -18.89 2.33
N ALA A 432 -28.87 -19.50 3.09
CA ALA A 432 -30.10 -20.09 2.57
C ALA A 432 -31.19 -19.02 2.41
N ALA A 433 -32.06 -19.19 1.41
CA ALA A 433 -33.13 -18.22 1.10
C ALA A 433 -34.15 -18.04 2.26
N ASN A 434 -34.21 -18.99 3.18
CA ASN A 434 -35.06 -18.91 4.37
C ASN A 434 -34.42 -18.12 5.52
N GLY A 435 -33.27 -17.48 5.31
CA GLY A 435 -32.57 -16.68 6.32
C GLY A 435 -31.63 -17.48 7.25
N THR A 436 -31.39 -18.76 6.98
CA THR A 436 -30.42 -19.54 7.76
C THR A 436 -29.01 -19.45 7.18
N VAL A 437 -28.00 -19.54 8.07
CA VAL A 437 -26.57 -19.64 7.73
C VAL A 437 -26.05 -20.99 8.18
N SER A 438 -25.30 -21.67 7.32
CA SER A 438 -24.69 -22.97 7.61
C SER A 438 -23.27 -23.07 7.03
N GLY A 439 -22.54 -24.11 7.42
CA GLY A 439 -21.12 -24.31 7.04
C GLY A 439 -20.18 -23.90 8.16
N ALA A 440 -19.11 -23.19 7.87
CA ALA A 440 -18.11 -22.72 8.84
C ALA A 440 -18.68 -21.79 9.92
N VAL A 441 -19.81 -21.15 9.61
CA VAL A 441 -20.60 -20.35 10.57
C VAL A 441 -22.04 -20.87 10.53
N GLN A 442 -22.67 -20.98 11.68
CA GLN A 442 -24.10 -21.32 11.81
C GLN A 442 -24.83 -20.12 12.42
N GLY A 443 -26.07 -19.89 11.97
CA GLY A 443 -26.88 -18.78 12.49
C GLY A 443 -27.99 -18.38 11.55
N THR A 444 -28.33 -17.09 11.60
CA THR A 444 -29.33 -16.47 10.73
C THR A 444 -28.77 -15.24 10.05
N TRP A 445 -29.33 -14.88 8.90
CA TRP A 445 -28.98 -13.66 8.20
C TRP A 445 -30.22 -12.85 7.82
N THR A 446 -30.03 -11.54 7.79
CA THR A 446 -30.99 -10.57 7.26
C THR A 446 -30.26 -9.58 6.36
N TYR A 447 -30.98 -8.97 5.42
CA TYR A 447 -30.40 -8.01 4.51
C TYR A 447 -31.28 -6.77 4.35
N SER A 448 -30.67 -5.62 4.48
CA SER A 448 -31.23 -4.31 4.13
C SER A 448 -30.16 -3.55 3.36
N ALA A 449 -30.28 -3.51 2.04
CA ALA A 449 -29.23 -3.02 1.14
C ALA A 449 -28.63 -1.68 1.61
N PRO A 450 -27.32 -1.56 1.68
CA PRO A 450 -26.31 -2.54 1.27
C PRO A 450 -25.81 -3.46 2.42
N TRP A 451 -26.53 -3.59 3.54
CA TRP A 451 -26.08 -4.22 4.77
C TRP A 451 -26.61 -5.62 4.94
N LEU A 452 -25.72 -6.59 4.99
CA LEU A 452 -25.98 -7.98 5.43
C LEU A 452 -25.62 -8.08 6.91
N GLN A 453 -26.54 -8.56 7.72
CA GLN A 453 -26.32 -8.89 9.12
C GLN A 453 -26.35 -10.39 9.30
N VAL A 454 -25.33 -10.94 9.95
CA VAL A 454 -25.28 -12.35 10.35
C VAL A 454 -25.27 -12.41 11.88
N VAL A 455 -26.24 -13.15 12.45
CA VAL A 455 -26.28 -13.46 13.89
C VAL A 455 -25.84 -14.89 14.05
N ARG A 456 -24.69 -15.09 14.72
CA ARG A 456 -24.10 -16.44 14.91
C ARG A 456 -24.80 -17.21 16.03
N ALA A 457 -25.04 -18.51 15.82
CA ALA A 457 -25.67 -19.38 16.82
C ALA A 457 -24.83 -19.48 18.11
N GLY A 458 -23.50 -19.39 18.04
CA GLY A 458 -22.57 -19.36 19.17
C GLY A 458 -22.42 -17.98 19.83
N GLY A 459 -23.23 -17.00 19.44
CA GLY A 459 -23.13 -15.60 19.89
C GLY A 459 -22.29 -14.74 18.97
N GLY A 460 -22.57 -13.43 19.01
CA GLY A 460 -21.94 -12.41 18.18
C GLY A 460 -22.71 -12.11 16.89
N THR A 461 -22.44 -10.93 16.36
CA THR A 461 -23.09 -10.39 15.16
C THR A 461 -22.02 -9.86 14.21
N GLU A 462 -22.19 -10.09 12.91
CA GLU A 462 -21.39 -9.53 11.85
C GLU A 462 -22.24 -8.52 11.08
N LYS A 463 -21.70 -7.33 10.83
CA LYS A 463 -22.32 -6.31 9.99
C LYS A 463 -21.45 -6.12 8.76
N LEU A 464 -22.00 -6.43 7.59
CA LEU A 464 -21.24 -6.63 6.37
C LEU A 464 -21.79 -5.75 5.25
N PHE A 465 -20.92 -4.97 4.59
CA PHE A 465 -21.27 -4.21 3.40
C PHE A 465 -21.21 -5.12 2.18
N VAL A 466 -22.29 -5.17 1.40
CA VAL A 466 -22.42 -6.04 0.23
C VAL A 466 -22.34 -5.21 -1.05
N GLN A 467 -21.58 -5.68 -2.02
CA GLN A 467 -21.46 -5.07 -3.34
C GLN A 467 -21.21 -6.10 -4.45
N GLN A 468 -21.31 -5.64 -5.68
CA GLN A 468 -20.77 -6.36 -6.82
C GLN A 468 -19.25 -6.30 -6.81
N GLY A 469 -18.60 -7.32 -7.33
CA GLY A 469 -17.15 -7.42 -7.44
C GLY A 469 -16.73 -8.36 -8.55
N ARG A 470 -15.43 -8.55 -8.69
CA ARG A 470 -14.85 -9.55 -9.58
C ARG A 470 -14.18 -10.63 -8.72
N ASP A 471 -14.46 -11.87 -9.01
CA ASP A 471 -13.67 -13.02 -8.57
C ASP A 471 -12.42 -13.09 -9.46
N TRP A 472 -11.30 -12.62 -8.93
CA TRP A 472 -10.05 -12.57 -9.67
C TRP A 472 -9.43 -13.95 -9.88
N GLU A 473 -9.66 -14.87 -8.95
CA GLU A 473 -9.18 -16.25 -9.02
C GLU A 473 -9.86 -17.01 -10.16
N ASN A 474 -11.19 -16.81 -10.32
CA ASN A 474 -12.00 -17.48 -11.35
C ASN A 474 -12.32 -16.59 -12.55
N LYS A 475 -11.82 -15.35 -12.58
CA LYS A 475 -11.93 -14.38 -13.69
C LYS A 475 -13.37 -14.10 -14.12
N LYS A 476 -14.30 -14.00 -13.17
CA LYS A 476 -15.74 -13.79 -13.41
C LYS A 476 -16.33 -12.71 -12.49
N PRO A 477 -17.47 -12.08 -12.87
CA PRO A 477 -18.22 -11.24 -11.93
C PRO A 477 -18.72 -12.06 -10.73
N THR A 478 -18.80 -11.43 -9.56
CA THR A 478 -19.33 -12.03 -8.35
C THR A 478 -19.97 -10.99 -7.44
N ILE A 479 -20.49 -11.42 -6.30
CA ILE A 479 -20.92 -10.59 -5.18
C ILE A 479 -19.93 -10.80 -4.04
N ILE A 480 -19.54 -9.73 -3.38
CA ILE A 480 -18.64 -9.76 -2.25
C ILE A 480 -19.25 -9.04 -1.06
N PHE A 481 -18.78 -9.38 0.13
CA PHE A 481 -19.06 -8.60 1.33
C PHE A 481 -17.78 -8.38 2.16
N THR A 482 -17.78 -7.27 2.89
CA THR A 482 -16.75 -6.91 3.86
C THR A 482 -17.38 -6.19 5.05
N GLY A 483 -16.87 -6.42 6.23
CA GLY A 483 -17.39 -5.76 7.43
C GLY A 483 -16.66 -6.18 8.69
N LEU A 484 -17.26 -5.90 9.84
CA LEU A 484 -16.73 -6.23 11.15
C LEU A 484 -17.74 -7.05 11.93
N ASP A 485 -17.22 -7.90 12.80
CA ASP A 485 -18.02 -8.47 13.89
C ASP A 485 -18.07 -7.51 15.09
N ASN A 486 -18.84 -7.89 16.10
CA ASN A 486 -19.00 -7.08 17.31
C ASN A 486 -17.75 -6.97 18.19
N THR A 487 -16.66 -7.64 17.85
CA THR A 487 -15.35 -7.52 18.51
C THR A 487 -14.33 -6.72 17.68
N GLY A 488 -14.73 -6.26 16.47
CA GLY A 488 -13.85 -5.56 15.55
C GLY A 488 -13.07 -6.47 14.61
N THR A 489 -13.36 -7.78 14.61
CA THR A 489 -12.75 -8.71 13.66
C THR A 489 -13.30 -8.48 12.26
N ALA A 490 -12.42 -8.22 11.29
CA ALA A 490 -12.85 -8.06 9.90
C ALA A 490 -13.26 -9.40 9.29
N VAL A 491 -14.35 -9.36 8.53
CA VAL A 491 -14.97 -10.52 7.87
C VAL A 491 -15.14 -10.22 6.39
N TRP A 492 -14.65 -11.12 5.55
CA TRP A 492 -14.76 -11.07 4.11
C TRP A 492 -15.60 -12.21 3.56
N GLY A 493 -16.26 -11.98 2.44
CA GLY A 493 -16.95 -13.02 1.71
C GLY A 493 -16.99 -12.80 0.22
N LYS A 494 -16.98 -13.93 -0.50
CA LYS A 494 -17.09 -14.00 -1.95
C LYS A 494 -18.08 -15.09 -2.33
N LYS A 495 -19.06 -14.73 -3.16
CA LYS A 495 -20.06 -15.69 -3.66
C LYS A 495 -19.46 -16.59 -4.74
N GLN A 496 -19.74 -17.90 -4.68
CA GLN A 496 -19.26 -18.91 -5.61
C GLN A 496 -20.10 -18.98 -6.91
#